data_2943ced6daa9d736718e88db9ba820d7
#
_entry.id   2943ced6daa9d736718e88db9ba820d7
#
_cell.length_a   1.000
_cell.length_b   1.000
_cell.length_c   1.000
_cell.angle_alpha   90.00
_cell.angle_beta   90.00
_cell.angle_gamma   90.00
#
_symmetry.space_group_name_H-M   'P 1'
#
loop_
_entity.id
_entity.type
_entity.pdbx_description
1 polymer ?
#
loop_
_entity_poly.entity_id
_entity_poly.type
_entity_poly.pdbx_seq_one_letter_code
_entity_poly.pdbx_strand_id
1 'polypeptide(L)'
;LLGFGQARVEKGYMPLAPAPAAQVALKQAGLTIKDVDAVKSHNPFAANDIAFARDTGFPLEKMNNYGCSLIWGHPQGPTGLRSTIELIEELVLRGGGVGLFTGCAVGDSGMALVLRVREAARK
;
A
#
# COMPACT_ATOMS: atom_id res chain seq x y z
N LEU A 1 -0.53 -7.29 11.67
CA LEU A 1 0.39 -6.24 11.27
C LEU A 1 1.82 -6.74 11.43
N LEU A 2 2.64 -6.62 10.39
CA LEU A 2 4.05 -7.03 10.43
C LEU A 2 5.01 -5.84 10.54
N GLY A 3 4.65 -4.71 9.94
CA GLY A 3 5.46 -3.52 9.97
C GLY A 3 4.70 -2.29 9.50
N PHE A 4 5.22 -1.13 9.83
CA PHE A 4 4.76 0.14 9.31
C PHE A 4 5.94 1.05 9.01
N GLY A 5 5.73 2.03 8.14
CA GLY A 5 6.76 2.97 7.77
C GLY A 5 6.20 4.35 7.47
N GLN A 6 7.02 5.33 7.74
CA GLN A 6 6.78 6.72 7.34
C GLN A 6 8.02 7.25 6.63
N ALA A 7 7.80 8.11 5.66
CA ALA A 7 8.86 8.83 4.98
C ALA A 7 8.41 10.23 4.58
N ARG A 8 9.36 11.10 4.37
CA ARG A 8 9.15 12.40 3.73
C ARG A 8 10.03 12.49 2.51
N VAL A 9 9.56 13.22 1.53
CA VAL A 9 10.29 13.53 0.32
C VAL A 9 10.48 15.04 0.19
N GLU A 10 11.18 15.46 -0.83
CA GLU A 10 11.37 16.87 -1.15
C GLU A 10 10.01 17.57 -1.37
N LYS A 11 9.96 18.83 -0.97
CA LYS A 11 8.75 19.66 -1.08
C LYS A 11 8.24 19.70 -2.53
N GLY A 12 6.95 19.41 -2.69
CA GLY A 12 6.30 19.36 -4.00
C GLY A 12 6.31 17.98 -4.66
N TYR A 13 6.98 16.99 -4.07
CA TYR A 13 7.09 15.63 -4.61
C TYR A 13 6.27 14.59 -3.83
N MET A 14 5.18 15.02 -3.21
CA MET A 14 4.32 14.17 -2.38
C MET A 14 3.97 12.80 -3.02
N PRO A 15 3.68 12.68 -4.34
CA PRO A 15 3.38 11.38 -4.95
C PRO A 15 4.51 10.35 -4.85
N LEU A 16 5.75 10.76 -4.60
CA LEU A 16 6.90 9.86 -4.45
C LEU A 16 7.03 9.29 -3.04
N ALA A 17 6.40 9.89 -2.04
CA ALA A 17 6.56 9.52 -0.64
C ALA A 17 6.11 8.09 -0.27
N PRO A 18 5.11 7.48 -0.95
CA PRO A 18 4.70 6.10 -0.69
C PRO A 18 5.81 5.05 -0.85
N ALA A 19 6.70 5.20 -1.84
CA ALA A 19 7.74 4.21 -2.10
C ALA A 19 8.77 4.11 -0.97
N PRO A 20 9.42 5.20 -0.51
CA PRO A 20 10.32 5.11 0.64
C PRO A 20 9.61 4.72 1.94
N ALA A 21 8.35 5.10 2.15
CA ALA A 21 7.57 4.64 3.30
C ALA A 21 7.36 3.11 3.27
N ALA A 22 7.05 2.56 2.10
CA ALA A 22 6.92 1.12 1.90
C ALA A 22 8.24 0.38 2.17
N GLN A 23 9.37 0.90 1.74
CA GLN A 23 10.68 0.33 2.00
C GLN A 23 10.97 0.25 3.52
N VAL A 24 10.63 1.30 4.28
CA VAL A 24 10.77 1.30 5.75
C VAL A 24 9.88 0.23 6.37
N ALA A 25 8.60 0.14 5.96
CA ALA A 25 7.66 -0.85 6.48
C ALA A 25 8.10 -2.29 6.18
N LEU A 26 8.55 -2.55 4.95
CA LEU A 26 9.05 -3.86 4.54
C LEU A 26 10.32 -4.25 5.31
N LYS A 27 11.26 -3.33 5.47
CA LYS A 27 12.46 -3.56 6.28
C LYS A 27 12.11 -3.91 7.73
N GLN A 28 11.16 -3.21 8.34
CA GLN A 28 10.68 -3.51 9.68
C GLN A 28 10.05 -4.91 9.78
N ALA A 29 9.35 -5.32 8.72
CA ALA A 29 8.73 -6.64 8.62
C ALA A 29 9.73 -7.77 8.30
N GLY A 30 10.99 -7.46 7.97
CA GLY A 30 11.98 -8.43 7.49
C GLY A 30 11.65 -8.98 6.10
N LEU A 31 10.96 -8.21 5.28
CA LEU A 31 10.46 -8.58 3.96
C LEU A 31 10.99 -7.64 2.88
N THR A 32 10.82 -8.07 1.64
CA THR A 32 11.09 -7.30 0.42
C THR A 32 9.82 -7.13 -0.39
N ILE A 33 9.83 -6.27 -1.41
CA ILE A 33 8.68 -6.10 -2.31
C ILE A 33 8.31 -7.39 -3.06
N LYS A 34 9.23 -8.33 -3.22
CA LYS A 34 9.01 -9.62 -3.87
C LYS A 34 8.17 -10.58 -3.02
N ASP A 35 8.10 -10.34 -1.73
CA ASP A 35 7.33 -11.15 -0.77
C ASP A 35 5.87 -10.66 -0.66
N VAL A 36 5.51 -9.59 -1.39
CA VAL A 36 4.19 -8.96 -1.34
C VAL A 36 3.28 -9.54 -2.40
N ASP A 37 2.14 -10.08 -1.98
CA ASP A 37 1.13 -10.70 -2.84
C ASP A 37 0.11 -9.70 -3.39
N ALA A 38 -0.18 -8.63 -2.64
CA ALA A 38 -1.13 -7.61 -3.02
C ALA A 38 -0.69 -6.22 -2.54
N VAL A 39 -0.84 -5.22 -3.40
CA VAL A 39 -0.62 -3.82 -3.07
C VAL A 39 -1.91 -3.03 -3.21
N LYS A 40 -2.25 -2.31 -2.15
CA LYS A 40 -3.34 -1.35 -2.13
C LYS A 40 -2.78 0.03 -1.85
N SER A 41 -3.03 0.98 -2.71
CA SER A 41 -2.57 2.36 -2.53
C SER A 41 -3.73 3.31 -2.30
N HIS A 42 -3.50 4.32 -1.48
CA HIS A 42 -4.23 5.56 -1.58
C HIS A 42 -3.60 6.37 -2.71
N ASN A 43 -4.31 6.48 -3.81
CA ASN A 43 -3.84 7.09 -5.05
C ASN A 43 -4.79 8.20 -5.52
N PRO A 44 -4.77 9.39 -4.89
CA PRO A 44 -5.58 10.52 -5.36
C PRO A 44 -5.15 11.02 -6.73
N PHE A 45 -3.94 10.66 -7.15
CA PHE A 45 -3.38 10.95 -8.46
C PHE A 45 -2.82 9.68 -9.09
N ALA A 46 -2.98 9.51 -10.40
CA ALA A 46 -2.39 8.38 -11.13
C ALA A 46 -0.84 8.35 -11.01
N ALA A 47 -0.23 9.51 -10.85
CA ALA A 47 1.20 9.64 -10.62
C ALA A 47 1.70 8.87 -9.37
N ASN A 48 0.86 8.67 -8.35
CA ASN A 48 1.23 7.90 -7.16
C ASN A 48 1.59 6.45 -7.51
N ASP A 49 0.74 5.78 -8.28
CA ASP A 49 0.94 4.36 -8.62
C ASP A 49 2.07 4.18 -9.64
N ILE A 50 2.16 5.10 -10.62
CA ILE A 50 3.26 5.08 -11.60
C ILE A 50 4.61 5.24 -10.90
N ALA A 51 4.73 6.20 -10.00
CA ALA A 51 5.94 6.43 -9.23
C ALA A 51 6.26 5.25 -8.31
N PHE A 52 5.25 4.72 -7.63
CA PHE A 52 5.41 3.57 -6.75
C PHE A 52 5.92 2.33 -7.51
N ALA A 53 5.29 1.99 -8.63
CA ALA A 53 5.69 0.86 -9.47
C ALA A 53 7.13 1.02 -9.99
N ARG A 54 7.48 2.21 -10.49
CA ARG A 54 8.83 2.53 -10.96
C ARG A 54 9.88 2.36 -9.86
N ASP A 55 9.61 2.90 -8.67
CA ASP A 55 10.61 3.01 -7.61
C ASP A 55 10.74 1.71 -6.77
N THR A 56 9.71 0.86 -6.77
CA THR A 56 9.71 -0.40 -6.03
C THR A 56 9.89 -1.63 -6.92
N GLY A 57 9.58 -1.53 -8.19
CA GLY A 57 9.54 -2.66 -9.13
C GLY A 57 8.30 -3.54 -9.01
N PHE A 58 7.29 -3.14 -8.20
CA PHE A 58 6.02 -3.88 -8.16
C PHE A 58 5.22 -3.65 -9.44
N PRO A 59 4.65 -4.69 -10.07
CA PRO A 59 3.91 -4.55 -11.31
C PRO A 59 2.69 -3.66 -11.16
N LEU A 60 2.61 -2.58 -11.94
CA LEU A 60 1.53 -1.60 -11.88
C LEU A 60 0.15 -2.24 -12.10
N GLU A 61 0.08 -3.19 -13.04
CA GLU A 61 -1.15 -3.92 -13.39
C GLU A 61 -1.66 -4.87 -12.30
N LYS A 62 -0.84 -5.10 -11.26
CA LYS A 62 -1.21 -5.93 -10.09
C LYS A 62 -1.58 -5.12 -8.87
N MET A 63 -1.56 -3.79 -8.97
CA MET A 63 -1.97 -2.90 -7.89
C MET A 63 -3.47 -2.66 -7.91
N ASN A 64 -4.07 -2.46 -6.74
CA ASN A 64 -5.44 -1.98 -6.60
C ASN A 64 -6.50 -2.81 -7.36
N ASN A 65 -6.42 -4.13 -7.30
CA ASN A 65 -7.22 -5.06 -8.11
C ASN A 65 -8.74 -4.88 -7.99
N TYR A 66 -9.23 -4.36 -6.87
CA TYR A 66 -10.66 -4.17 -6.60
C TYR A 66 -11.07 -2.70 -6.51
N GLY A 67 -10.29 -1.82 -7.10
CA GLY A 67 -10.55 -0.39 -7.12
C GLY A 67 -9.60 0.41 -6.24
N CYS A 68 -9.74 1.73 -6.28
CA CYS A 68 -8.81 2.65 -5.63
C CYS A 68 -9.43 4.04 -5.46
N SER A 69 -8.68 4.97 -4.90
CA SER A 69 -9.15 6.35 -4.69
C SER A 69 -9.48 7.09 -5.99
N LEU A 70 -8.86 6.73 -7.12
CA LEU A 70 -9.19 7.28 -8.43
C LEU A 70 -10.62 6.92 -8.88
N ILE A 71 -11.14 5.79 -8.41
CA ILE A 71 -12.49 5.30 -8.75
C ILE A 71 -13.50 5.74 -7.69
N TRP A 72 -13.20 5.51 -6.42
CA TRP A 72 -14.13 5.68 -5.31
C TRP A 72 -14.08 7.07 -4.66
N GLY A 73 -13.11 7.91 -5.06
CA GLY A 73 -12.83 9.18 -4.42
C GLY A 73 -11.98 9.05 -3.15
N HIS A 74 -11.67 10.22 -2.59
CA HIS A 74 -10.81 10.35 -1.41
C HIS A 74 -11.55 11.06 -0.27
N PRO A 75 -12.41 10.38 0.48
CA PRO A 75 -12.87 10.89 1.77
C PRO A 75 -11.71 10.85 2.76
N GLN A 76 -11.10 11.99 3.02
CA GLN A 76 -9.77 12.11 3.65
C GLN A 76 -9.61 11.31 4.94
N GLY A 77 -10.57 11.37 5.85
CA GLY A 77 -10.52 10.66 7.12
C GLY A 77 -10.48 9.12 6.94
N PRO A 78 -11.47 8.51 6.29
CA PRO A 78 -11.60 7.05 6.26
C PRO A 78 -10.80 6.35 5.16
N THR A 79 -10.17 7.06 4.22
CA THR A 79 -9.54 6.42 3.05
C THR A 79 -8.48 5.38 3.43
N GLY A 80 -7.63 5.67 4.38
CA GLY A 80 -6.58 4.73 4.80
C GLY A 80 -7.16 3.45 5.41
N LEU A 81 -8.18 3.58 6.25
CA LEU A 81 -8.87 2.44 6.86
C LEU A 81 -9.62 1.62 5.81
N ARG A 82 -10.37 2.27 4.92
CA ARG A 82 -11.07 1.61 3.81
C ARG A 82 -10.10 0.78 2.96
N SER A 83 -9.01 1.39 2.52
CA SER A 83 -8.03 0.71 1.67
C SER A 83 -7.34 -0.46 2.40
N THR A 84 -7.12 -0.33 3.69
CA THR A 84 -6.59 -1.44 4.50
C THR A 84 -7.58 -2.59 4.62
N ILE A 85 -8.88 -2.30 4.81
CA ILE A 85 -9.94 -3.32 4.84
C ILE A 85 -10.03 -4.03 3.50
N GLU A 86 -10.06 -3.28 2.39
CA GLU A 86 -10.08 -3.85 1.04
C GLU A 86 -8.87 -4.75 0.78
N LEU A 87 -7.68 -4.38 1.26
CA LEU A 87 -6.47 -5.20 1.16
C LEU A 87 -6.61 -6.52 1.95
N ILE A 88 -7.16 -6.46 3.16
CA ILE A 88 -7.40 -7.64 3.99
C ILE A 88 -8.39 -8.58 3.29
N GLU A 89 -9.48 -8.04 2.75
CA GLU A 89 -10.48 -8.84 2.04
C GLU A 89 -9.92 -9.48 0.77
N GLU A 90 -9.11 -8.76 0.00
CA GLU A 90 -8.40 -9.32 -1.15
C GLU A 90 -7.54 -10.53 -0.73
N LEU A 91 -6.77 -10.39 0.34
CA LEU A 91 -5.93 -11.49 0.84
C LEU A 91 -6.75 -12.67 1.36
N VAL A 92 -7.90 -12.41 1.99
CA VAL A 92 -8.84 -13.47 2.41
C VAL A 92 -9.35 -14.24 1.18
N LEU A 93 -9.75 -13.54 0.12
CA LEU A 93 -10.21 -14.17 -1.13
C LEU A 93 -9.12 -15.01 -1.81
N ARG A 94 -7.85 -14.65 -1.63
CA ARG A 94 -6.69 -15.39 -2.14
C ARG A 94 -6.30 -16.58 -1.26
N GLY A 95 -6.93 -16.79 -0.11
CA GLY A 95 -6.56 -17.84 0.85
C GLY A 95 -5.41 -17.45 1.80
N GLY A 96 -5.08 -16.19 1.88
CA GLY A 96 -4.00 -15.65 2.71
C GLY A 96 -2.94 -14.90 1.89
N GLY A 97 -1.89 -14.44 2.56
CA GLY A 97 -0.76 -13.78 1.91
C GLY A 97 -0.29 -12.54 2.65
N VAL A 98 0.69 -11.87 2.04
CA VAL A 98 1.29 -10.62 2.52
C VAL A 98 0.75 -9.45 1.70
N GLY A 99 0.22 -8.46 2.37
CA GLY A 99 -0.28 -7.24 1.75
C GLY A 99 0.51 -6.00 2.17
N LEU A 100 0.60 -5.08 1.26
CA LEU A 100 1.18 -3.76 1.48
C LEU A 100 0.12 -2.69 1.16
N PHE A 101 -0.27 -1.92 2.18
CA PHE A 101 -0.97 -0.66 1.98
C PHE A 101 0.01 0.49 2.01
N THR A 102 -0.17 1.46 1.13
CA THR A 102 0.64 2.69 1.13
C THR A 102 -0.16 3.90 0.65
N GLY A 103 0.28 5.08 1.05
CA GLY A 103 -0.36 6.33 0.65
C GLY A 103 0.47 7.55 0.97
N CYS A 104 0.23 8.60 0.23
CA CYS A 104 0.79 9.92 0.52
C CYS A 104 -0.11 10.70 1.48
N ALA A 105 0.47 11.67 2.15
CA ALA A 105 -0.23 12.59 3.03
C ALA A 105 0.36 14.00 2.93
N VAL A 106 -0.41 14.97 3.39
CA VAL A 106 -0.01 16.38 3.46
C VAL A 106 1.35 16.54 4.12
N GLY A 107 2.15 17.48 3.62
CA GLY A 107 3.51 17.74 4.09
C GLY A 107 4.57 16.87 3.42
N ASP A 108 4.30 16.46 2.17
CA ASP A 108 5.22 15.66 1.35
C ASP A 108 5.65 14.36 2.05
N SER A 109 4.70 13.75 2.75
CA SER A 109 4.90 12.54 3.53
C SER A 109 4.16 11.35 2.95
N GLY A 110 4.60 10.16 3.31
CA GLY A 110 3.94 8.90 3.00
C GLY A 110 3.93 7.98 4.20
N MET A 111 2.96 7.07 4.18
CA MET A 111 2.84 5.99 5.15
C MET A 111 2.64 4.66 4.45
N ALA A 112 3.08 3.60 5.08
CA ALA A 112 2.85 2.24 4.61
C ALA A 112 2.62 1.28 5.77
N LEU A 113 1.82 0.25 5.51
CA LEU A 113 1.56 -0.87 6.42
C LEU A 113 1.84 -2.17 5.68
N VAL A 114 2.55 -3.08 6.34
CA VAL A 114 2.70 -4.46 5.89
C VAL A 114 1.90 -5.35 6.83
N LEU A 115 1.01 -6.16 6.26
CA LEU A 115 0.18 -7.08 7.02
C LEU A 115 0.20 -8.47 6.40
N ARG A 116 -0.15 -9.48 7.20
CA ARG A 116 -0.34 -10.85 6.73
C ARG A 116 -1.71 -11.34 7.13
N VAL A 117 -2.43 -11.89 6.16
CA VAL A 117 -3.61 -12.71 6.40
C VAL A 117 -3.17 -14.16 6.37
N ARG A 118 -3.52 -14.92 7.40
CA ARG A 118 -3.29 -16.38 7.44
C ARG A 118 -4.51 -17.07 6.87
N GLU A 119 -4.29 -18.14 6.14
CA GLU A 119 -5.39 -19.02 5.74
C GLU A 119 -6.18 -19.45 7.00
N ALA A 120 -7.49 -19.31 6.95
CA ALA A 120 -8.34 -19.81 8.03
C ALA A 120 -8.17 -21.33 8.07
N ALA A 121 -7.85 -21.86 9.25
CA ALA A 121 -7.84 -23.30 9.44
C ALA A 121 -9.22 -23.82 9.03
N ARG A 122 -9.28 -24.65 8.00
CA ARG A 122 -10.52 -25.35 7.63
C ARG A 122 -10.92 -26.22 8.83
N LYS A 123 -12.04 -25.86 9.44
CA LYS A 123 -12.65 -26.71 10.46
C LYS A 123 -13.29 -27.92 9.84
#